data_bc9466f15e478db9a559851c3e9d2589
#
_entry.id   bc9466f15e478db9a559851c3e9d2589
#
_cell.length_a   1.000
_cell.length_b   1.000
_cell.length_c   1.000
_cell.angle_alpha   90.00
_cell.angle_beta   90.00
_cell.angle_gamma   90.00
#
_symmetry.space_group_name_H-M   'P 1'
#
loop_
_entity.id
_entity.type
_entity.pdbx_description
1 polymer ?
#
loop_
_entity_poly.entity_id
_entity_poly.type
_entity_poly.pdbx_seq_one_letter_code
_entity_poly.pdbx_strand_id
1 'polypeptide(L)'
;MTGFNWHNPYPTTRIPVFARNVVSTSHPLAAQAGLRMLWKGGNAVDAALAAAAAITVVEPVSCGLGGDAFALVWDGGTLHGLNASGVAPAAWNVDYFRRRHGEDAHGLARKPTRGWDTVTVPGVVAGWEALHAKFGSLPFADLLEPAIEIAERGYAVPPIVAHKWAAAVPELHALPGFADTFMPRGRAPEVGERVCLPGHARTLRALAQDGARAFYEGALAERIAAFARDGGGALTEADLRAYRPEWIEPIGKRYRGYTIHEIPPNGQGIAALIALGIAEHAGAAEWPVDSPESQHLQIEAMKLAFADVYRYVADPRAMEVTPAQMLDDAYLAERAKRIDPARATHFGHGRPPSGGTIYLSAADERGMMVSFIQSNYMGFGSGLVVPGAGIALQNRGHGFSMDPASPNVVAGGKRPFHTIIPAFVTEEVDGRTRAVMSFGVMGGDMQPQGHLQTVVRMLGYGQQPQAACDAPRWKVNRDFTLDVESTMARATVDALAARGHTIHSIDDPYMDFGSGQFVWRLDRDDPERGYVAASDSRRDGLAAGF
;
A
#
# COMPACT_ATOMS: atom_id res chain seq x y z
N MET A 1 -22.96 -24.23 8.93
CA MET A 1 -22.12 -23.71 7.81
C MET A 1 -22.73 -24.17 6.50
N THR A 2 -22.74 -23.27 5.53
CA THR A 2 -23.39 -23.43 4.22
C THR A 2 -22.59 -24.41 3.39
N GLY A 3 -22.31 -25.51 3.41
CA GLY A 3 -21.54 -26.49 2.59
C GLY A 3 -21.19 -26.06 1.13
N PHE A 4 -21.15 -24.74 0.84
CA PHE A 4 -20.78 -24.22 -0.47
C PHE A 4 -19.27 -24.33 -0.72
N ASN A 5 -18.90 -24.65 -1.97
CA ASN A 5 -17.55 -24.43 -2.44
C ASN A 5 -17.41 -22.94 -2.82
N TRP A 6 -16.56 -22.22 -2.12
CA TRP A 6 -16.34 -20.78 -2.33
C TRP A 6 -15.41 -20.45 -3.50
N HIS A 7 -14.81 -21.47 -4.13
CA HIS A 7 -14.08 -21.28 -5.38
C HIS A 7 -15.06 -20.93 -6.50
N ASN A 8 -14.86 -19.77 -7.15
CA ASN A 8 -15.61 -19.41 -8.34
C ASN A 8 -14.86 -19.90 -9.58
N PRO A 9 -15.36 -20.91 -10.30
CA PRO A 9 -14.68 -21.45 -11.49
C PRO A 9 -14.84 -20.55 -12.73
N TYR A 10 -15.65 -19.47 -12.62
CA TYR A 10 -15.92 -18.56 -13.71
C TYR A 10 -15.14 -17.25 -13.54
N PRO A 11 -14.70 -16.60 -14.66
CA PRO A 11 -14.10 -15.28 -14.58
C PRO A 11 -15.06 -14.28 -13.91
N THR A 12 -14.57 -13.54 -12.91
CA THR A 12 -15.33 -12.47 -12.29
C THR A 12 -15.25 -11.23 -13.15
N THR A 13 -16.40 -10.76 -13.65
CA THR A 13 -16.49 -9.48 -14.37
C THR A 13 -17.10 -8.43 -13.46
N ARG A 14 -16.42 -7.29 -13.29
CA ARG A 14 -16.95 -6.11 -12.60
C ARG A 14 -17.22 -5.01 -13.61
N ILE A 15 -18.28 -4.23 -13.36
CA ILE A 15 -18.63 -3.08 -14.16
C ILE A 15 -18.09 -1.82 -13.49
N PRO A 16 -17.49 -0.86 -14.24
CA PRO A 16 -17.07 0.41 -13.67
C PRO A 16 -18.28 1.20 -13.14
N VAL A 17 -18.08 1.90 -12.02
CA VAL A 17 -19.13 2.68 -11.34
C VAL A 17 -19.00 4.14 -11.74
N PHE A 18 -20.10 4.74 -12.19
CA PHE A 18 -20.21 6.17 -12.53
C PHE A 18 -20.99 6.89 -11.44
N ALA A 19 -20.39 7.90 -10.81
CA ALA A 19 -21.03 8.64 -9.72
C ALA A 19 -20.36 9.99 -9.50
N ARG A 20 -21.07 10.94 -8.84
CA ARG A 20 -20.50 12.23 -8.42
C ARG A 20 -19.73 12.14 -7.11
N ASN A 21 -20.14 11.23 -6.24
CA ASN A 21 -19.50 10.91 -4.97
C ASN A 21 -19.11 9.43 -5.00
N VAL A 22 -17.84 9.09 -4.78
CA VAL A 22 -17.37 7.72 -4.99
C VAL A 22 -16.30 7.31 -3.97
N VAL A 23 -16.34 6.03 -3.57
CA VAL A 23 -15.30 5.35 -2.78
C VAL A 23 -14.99 4.01 -3.43
N SER A 24 -13.69 3.72 -3.62
CA SER A 24 -13.21 2.43 -4.12
C SER A 24 -12.15 1.87 -3.16
N THR A 25 -12.37 0.66 -2.63
CA THR A 25 -11.48 0.00 -1.68
C THR A 25 -11.63 -1.52 -1.71
N SER A 26 -10.78 -2.24 -0.98
CA SER A 26 -10.68 -3.71 -0.99
C SER A 26 -11.76 -4.44 -0.21
N HIS A 27 -12.68 -3.74 0.49
CA HIS A 27 -13.76 -4.38 1.24
C HIS A 27 -15.08 -3.58 1.16
N PRO A 28 -16.25 -4.23 0.90
CA PRO A 28 -17.53 -3.54 0.73
C PRO A 28 -17.96 -2.70 1.93
N LEU A 29 -17.77 -3.19 3.15
CA LEU A 29 -18.15 -2.45 4.37
C LEU A 29 -17.30 -1.20 4.56
N ALA A 30 -16.04 -1.20 4.13
CA ALA A 30 -15.21 0.00 4.18
C ALA A 30 -15.63 1.03 3.12
N ALA A 31 -16.01 0.60 1.91
CA ALA A 31 -16.59 1.49 0.91
C ALA A 31 -17.89 2.12 1.41
N GLN A 32 -18.77 1.34 2.04
CA GLN A 32 -20.02 1.84 2.65
C GLN A 32 -19.75 2.82 3.81
N ALA A 33 -18.73 2.59 4.64
CA ALA A 33 -18.34 3.52 5.69
C ALA A 33 -17.95 4.89 5.12
N GLY A 34 -17.17 4.92 4.05
CA GLY A 34 -16.82 6.15 3.35
C GLY A 34 -18.03 6.83 2.71
N LEU A 35 -18.90 6.10 2.02
CA LEU A 35 -20.13 6.64 1.44
C LEU A 35 -21.06 7.23 2.51
N ARG A 36 -21.13 6.62 3.70
CA ARG A 36 -21.93 7.16 4.82
C ARG A 36 -21.49 8.58 5.18
N MET A 37 -20.18 8.89 5.10
CA MET A 37 -19.69 10.24 5.35
C MET A 37 -20.04 11.20 4.21
N LEU A 38 -19.95 10.78 2.95
CA LEU A 38 -20.40 11.59 1.81
C LEU A 38 -21.90 11.89 1.90
N TRP A 39 -22.74 10.91 2.23
CA TRP A 39 -24.18 11.10 2.50
C TRP A 39 -24.48 12.05 3.67
N LYS A 40 -23.62 12.13 4.69
CA LYS A 40 -23.70 13.10 5.79
C LYS A 40 -23.26 14.52 5.39
N GLY A 41 -22.84 14.75 4.13
CA GLY A 41 -22.33 16.03 3.63
C GLY A 41 -20.82 16.24 3.86
N GLY A 42 -20.11 15.20 4.29
CA GLY A 42 -18.65 15.17 4.39
C GLY A 42 -17.97 15.29 3.02
N ASN A 43 -16.65 15.44 3.03
CA ASN A 43 -15.83 15.51 1.82
C ASN A 43 -15.09 14.19 1.57
N ALA A 44 -14.28 14.15 0.49
CA ALA A 44 -13.52 12.96 0.12
C ALA A 44 -12.50 12.52 1.19
N VAL A 45 -11.95 13.45 2.00
CA VAL A 45 -11.06 13.11 3.12
C VAL A 45 -11.85 12.45 4.25
N ASP A 46 -13.02 12.97 4.61
CA ASP A 46 -13.89 12.34 5.61
C ASP A 46 -14.26 10.91 5.20
N ALA A 47 -14.60 10.72 3.93
CA ALA A 47 -14.89 9.41 3.35
C ALA A 47 -13.69 8.46 3.40
N ALA A 48 -12.51 8.95 3.01
CA ALA A 48 -11.29 8.17 3.04
C ALA A 48 -10.93 7.71 4.46
N LEU A 49 -11.05 8.60 5.45
CA LEU A 49 -10.74 8.29 6.85
C LEU A 49 -11.73 7.30 7.46
N ALA A 50 -13.03 7.45 7.18
CA ALA A 50 -14.03 6.48 7.65
C ALA A 50 -13.82 5.09 7.02
N ALA A 51 -13.50 5.03 5.72
CA ALA A 51 -13.14 3.80 5.05
C ALA A 51 -11.84 3.20 5.62
N ALA A 52 -10.81 4.04 5.87
CA ALA A 52 -9.55 3.64 6.47
C ALA A 52 -9.72 3.08 7.90
N ALA A 53 -10.58 3.68 8.72
CA ALA A 53 -10.91 3.15 10.05
C ALA A 53 -11.64 1.80 9.95
N ALA A 54 -12.67 1.70 9.10
CA ALA A 54 -13.45 0.49 8.92
C ALA A 54 -12.59 -0.68 8.40
N ILE A 55 -11.66 -0.42 7.47
CA ILE A 55 -10.83 -1.46 6.88
C ILE A 55 -9.87 -2.10 7.90
N THR A 56 -9.46 -1.37 8.96
CA THR A 56 -8.64 -1.95 10.05
C THR A 56 -9.39 -3.03 10.82
N VAL A 57 -10.72 -3.01 10.77
CA VAL A 57 -11.61 -3.99 11.40
C VAL A 57 -11.87 -5.17 10.45
N VAL A 58 -12.24 -4.88 9.19
CA VAL A 58 -12.75 -5.89 8.26
C VAL A 58 -11.67 -6.59 7.44
N GLU A 59 -10.47 -6.03 7.37
CA GLU A 59 -9.31 -6.64 6.72
C GLU A 59 -8.04 -6.54 7.60
N PRO A 60 -8.08 -7.08 8.84
CA PRO A 60 -6.97 -6.98 9.78
C PRO A 60 -5.71 -7.72 9.31
N VAL A 61 -5.85 -8.61 8.33
CA VAL A 61 -4.75 -9.32 7.66
C VAL A 61 -3.76 -8.39 6.95
N SER A 62 -4.20 -7.19 6.56
CA SER A 62 -3.41 -6.30 5.70
C SER A 62 -3.05 -4.97 6.36
N CYS A 63 -3.86 -4.49 7.30
CA CYS A 63 -3.65 -3.22 8.01
C CYS A 63 -4.21 -3.23 9.42
N GLY A 64 -3.93 -2.18 10.20
CA GLY A 64 -4.41 -2.03 11.57
C GLY A 64 -4.00 -0.70 12.17
N LEU A 65 -4.49 -0.38 13.36
CA LEU A 65 -4.16 0.86 14.09
C LEU A 65 -2.67 0.99 14.45
N GLY A 66 -1.94 -0.12 14.45
CA GLY A 66 -0.49 -0.16 14.69
C GLY A 66 0.35 -0.11 13.40
N GLY A 67 -0.21 0.33 12.29
CA GLY A 67 0.44 0.42 10.99
C GLY A 67 0.94 1.82 10.61
N ASP A 68 1.26 1.96 9.32
CA ASP A 68 1.69 3.21 8.68
C ASP A 68 0.71 3.63 7.59
N ALA A 69 0.75 4.92 7.19
CA ALA A 69 -0.04 5.45 6.09
C ALA A 69 0.72 6.46 5.24
N PHE A 70 0.31 6.59 3.97
CA PHE A 70 0.61 7.71 3.10
C PHE A 70 -0.66 8.19 2.39
N ALA A 71 -0.69 9.46 2.02
CA ALA A 71 -1.79 10.01 1.25
C ALA A 71 -1.32 11.04 0.22
N LEU A 72 -2.06 11.10 -0.89
CA LEU A 72 -2.07 12.21 -1.83
C LEU A 72 -3.49 12.78 -1.85
N VAL A 73 -3.62 14.09 -1.63
CA VAL A 73 -4.91 14.78 -1.58
C VAL A 73 -4.91 15.94 -2.58
N TRP A 74 -5.82 15.89 -3.52
CA TRP A 74 -6.16 17.02 -4.39
C TRP A 74 -7.30 17.80 -3.73
N ASP A 75 -7.05 19.05 -3.37
CA ASP A 75 -8.01 19.91 -2.66
C ASP A 75 -8.91 20.77 -3.57
N GLY A 76 -8.80 20.56 -4.89
CA GLY A 76 -9.45 21.36 -5.92
C GLY A 76 -8.49 22.29 -6.68
N GLY A 77 -7.28 22.50 -6.19
CA GLY A 77 -6.29 23.39 -6.79
C GLY A 77 -4.84 22.91 -6.65
N THR A 78 -4.55 22.16 -5.60
CA THR A 78 -3.18 21.73 -5.26
C THR A 78 -3.16 20.26 -4.84
N LEU A 79 -2.10 19.56 -5.23
CA LEU A 79 -1.85 18.18 -4.78
C LEU A 79 -0.93 18.20 -3.56
N HIS A 80 -1.43 17.70 -2.44
CA HIS A 80 -0.71 17.59 -1.17
C HIS A 80 -0.29 16.16 -0.90
N GLY A 81 0.92 15.97 -0.36
CA GLY A 81 1.42 14.66 0.07
C GLY A 81 1.55 14.58 1.58
N LEU A 82 1.18 13.43 2.17
CA LEU A 82 1.40 13.12 3.57
C LEU A 82 2.21 11.84 3.73
N ASN A 83 3.30 11.92 4.49
CA ASN A 83 4.09 10.78 4.94
C ASN A 83 3.81 10.53 6.44
N ALA A 84 3.03 9.51 6.72
CA ALA A 84 2.77 9.01 8.07
C ALA A 84 3.40 7.62 8.25
N SER A 85 4.64 7.42 7.78
CA SER A 85 5.45 6.23 8.08
C SER A 85 6.20 6.38 9.40
N GLY A 86 6.30 5.29 10.14
CA GLY A 86 6.95 5.27 11.44
C GLY A 86 8.47 5.33 11.36
N VAL A 87 9.06 5.84 12.46
CA VAL A 87 10.51 5.87 12.65
C VAL A 87 10.96 4.70 13.53
N ALA A 88 12.22 4.32 13.41
CA ALA A 88 12.85 3.33 14.29
C ALA A 88 12.87 3.83 15.76
N PRO A 89 12.64 2.96 16.76
CA PRO A 89 12.91 3.27 18.16
C PRO A 89 14.31 3.86 18.35
N ALA A 90 14.46 4.83 19.23
CA ALA A 90 15.71 5.56 19.43
C ALA A 90 16.92 4.65 19.77
N ALA A 91 16.67 3.50 20.40
CA ALA A 91 17.71 2.54 20.79
C ALA A 91 18.26 1.70 19.62
N TRP A 92 17.64 1.72 18.43
CA TRP A 92 18.04 0.85 17.33
C TRP A 92 19.30 1.33 16.61
N ASN A 93 20.24 0.40 16.41
CA ASN A 93 21.41 0.50 15.54
C ASN A 93 21.91 -0.90 15.18
N VAL A 94 22.89 -1.03 14.31
CA VAL A 94 23.43 -2.34 13.87
C VAL A 94 23.94 -3.18 15.07
N ASP A 95 24.60 -2.55 16.05
CA ASP A 95 25.13 -3.24 17.23
C ASP A 95 24.02 -3.74 18.17
N TYR A 96 22.87 -3.03 18.24
CA TYR A 96 21.68 -3.52 18.95
C TYR A 96 21.22 -4.86 18.35
N PHE A 97 21.09 -4.93 17.02
CA PHE A 97 20.67 -6.15 16.32
C PHE A 97 21.71 -7.25 16.41
N ARG A 98 22.99 -6.92 16.26
CA ARG A 98 24.10 -7.89 16.38
C ARG A 98 24.11 -8.58 17.76
N ARG A 99 23.96 -7.82 18.83
CA ARG A 99 23.90 -8.37 20.20
C ARG A 99 22.70 -9.28 20.42
N ARG A 100 21.55 -9.00 19.82
CA ARG A 100 20.30 -9.73 20.05
C ARG A 100 20.11 -10.93 19.13
N HIS A 101 20.56 -10.83 17.89
CA HIS A 101 20.27 -11.81 16.84
C HIS A 101 21.52 -12.45 16.22
N GLY A 102 22.71 -12.03 16.63
CA GLY A 102 23.97 -12.51 16.06
C GLY A 102 24.21 -11.99 14.64
N GLU A 103 25.11 -12.66 13.94
CA GLU A 103 25.52 -12.34 12.58
C GLU A 103 25.16 -13.47 11.60
N ASP A 104 25.00 -13.11 10.32
CA ASP A 104 24.84 -14.06 9.23
C ASP A 104 26.20 -14.55 8.69
N ALA A 105 26.18 -15.37 7.63
CA ALA A 105 27.39 -15.91 7.00
C ALA A 105 28.31 -14.85 6.35
N HIS A 106 27.81 -13.61 6.19
CA HIS A 106 28.55 -12.47 5.62
C HIS A 106 29.02 -11.48 6.70
N GLY A 107 28.83 -11.79 8.00
CA GLY A 107 29.20 -10.91 9.12
C GLY A 107 28.24 -9.72 9.31
N LEU A 108 27.08 -9.72 8.66
CA LEU A 108 26.05 -8.72 8.89
C LEU A 108 25.14 -9.12 10.06
N ALA A 109 24.68 -8.15 10.83
CA ALA A 109 23.73 -8.41 11.89
C ALA A 109 22.45 -9.05 11.32
N ARG A 110 21.92 -10.08 11.99
CA ARG A 110 20.62 -10.67 11.62
C ARG A 110 19.49 -9.78 12.08
N LYS A 111 18.38 -9.85 11.37
CA LYS A 111 17.11 -9.18 11.73
C LYS A 111 15.94 -10.16 11.65
N PRO A 112 14.98 -10.11 12.60
CA PRO A 112 13.80 -10.96 12.56
C PRO A 112 12.80 -10.46 11.51
N THR A 113 11.84 -11.32 11.14
CA THR A 113 10.68 -10.96 10.32
C THR A 113 9.45 -10.61 11.16
N ARG A 114 9.39 -11.12 12.39
CA ARG A 114 8.28 -10.92 13.33
C ARG A 114 8.80 -10.52 14.71
N GLY A 115 7.90 -10.11 15.58
CA GLY A 115 8.23 -9.74 16.96
C GLY A 115 8.69 -8.30 17.12
N TRP A 116 9.14 -7.95 18.35
CA TRP A 116 9.40 -6.57 18.76
C TRP A 116 10.47 -5.85 17.96
N ASP A 117 11.52 -6.54 17.56
CA ASP A 117 12.64 -5.93 16.82
C ASP A 117 12.32 -5.70 15.34
N THR A 118 11.02 -5.71 15.00
CA THR A 118 10.49 -5.28 13.71
C THR A 118 9.50 -4.10 13.82
N VAL A 119 9.12 -3.72 15.05
CA VAL A 119 8.09 -2.70 15.30
C VAL A 119 8.71 -1.32 15.30
N THR A 120 8.39 -0.51 14.27
CA THR A 120 8.65 0.94 14.27
C THR A 120 7.47 1.68 14.93
N VAL A 121 7.63 2.95 15.23
CA VAL A 121 6.53 3.76 15.79
C VAL A 121 5.33 3.71 14.83
N PRO A 122 4.12 3.30 15.26
CA PRO A 122 2.96 3.31 14.38
C PRO A 122 2.60 4.73 13.93
N GLY A 123 2.36 4.92 12.62
CA GLY A 123 2.12 6.26 12.07
C GLY A 123 0.67 6.52 11.63
N VAL A 124 -0.13 5.47 11.40
CA VAL A 124 -1.44 5.57 10.75
C VAL A 124 -2.41 6.51 11.47
N VAL A 125 -2.50 6.43 12.80
CA VAL A 125 -3.45 7.24 13.60
C VAL A 125 -3.09 8.72 13.57
N ALA A 126 -1.79 9.07 13.64
CA ALA A 126 -1.34 10.45 13.47
C ALA A 126 -1.56 10.96 12.04
N GLY A 127 -1.45 10.07 11.04
CA GLY A 127 -1.80 10.39 9.65
C GLY A 127 -3.27 10.76 9.50
N TRP A 128 -4.18 10.01 10.13
CA TRP A 128 -5.61 10.33 10.13
C TRP A 128 -5.89 11.71 10.77
N GLU A 129 -5.29 11.98 11.94
CA GLU A 129 -5.41 13.30 12.60
C GLU A 129 -4.91 14.43 11.70
N ALA A 130 -3.74 14.27 11.08
CA ALA A 130 -3.18 15.29 10.22
C ALA A 130 -4.05 15.59 8.98
N LEU A 131 -4.60 14.54 8.34
CA LEU A 131 -5.54 14.69 7.22
C LEU A 131 -6.82 15.37 7.64
N HIS A 132 -7.41 14.92 8.77
CA HIS A 132 -8.63 15.50 9.30
C HIS A 132 -8.44 16.96 9.71
N ALA A 133 -7.38 17.29 10.42
CA ALA A 133 -7.09 18.65 10.86
C ALA A 133 -6.92 19.65 9.71
N LYS A 134 -6.41 19.19 8.56
CA LYS A 134 -6.19 20.07 7.39
C LYS A 134 -7.39 20.14 6.45
N PHE A 135 -8.09 19.04 6.25
CA PHE A 135 -9.12 18.92 5.20
C PHE A 135 -10.47 18.42 5.68
N GLY A 136 -10.57 17.83 6.88
CA GLY A 136 -11.81 17.26 7.39
C GLY A 136 -12.92 18.30 7.52
N SER A 137 -14.15 17.89 7.27
CA SER A 137 -15.34 18.73 7.38
C SER A 137 -16.35 18.22 8.42
N LEU A 138 -16.37 16.92 8.68
CA LEU A 138 -17.19 16.30 9.72
C LEU A 138 -16.38 16.16 11.03
N PRO A 139 -17.05 16.03 12.20
CA PRO A 139 -16.36 15.71 13.44
C PRO A 139 -15.55 14.41 13.34
N PHE A 140 -14.33 14.36 13.85
CA PHE A 140 -13.47 13.17 13.77
C PHE A 140 -14.13 11.91 14.35
N ALA A 141 -14.88 12.06 15.43
CA ALA A 141 -15.64 10.98 16.06
C ALA A 141 -16.66 10.32 15.10
N ASP A 142 -17.32 11.12 14.27
CA ASP A 142 -18.29 10.63 13.29
C ASP A 142 -17.64 9.71 12.25
N LEU A 143 -16.37 9.98 11.88
CA LEU A 143 -15.62 9.19 10.91
C LEU A 143 -15.30 7.80 11.46
N LEU A 144 -15.14 7.67 12.78
CA LEU A 144 -14.82 6.39 13.43
C LEU A 144 -16.06 5.56 13.78
N GLU A 145 -17.26 6.17 13.79
CA GLU A 145 -18.51 5.51 14.16
C GLU A 145 -18.80 4.23 13.37
N PRO A 146 -18.67 4.18 12.01
CA PRO A 146 -18.91 2.95 11.25
C PRO A 146 -17.96 1.82 11.64
N ALA A 147 -16.69 2.13 11.87
CA ALA A 147 -15.68 1.14 12.28
C ALA A 147 -15.98 0.59 13.68
N ILE A 148 -16.39 1.44 14.61
CA ILE A 148 -16.80 1.04 15.97
C ILE A 148 -18.00 0.11 15.90
N GLU A 149 -19.05 0.48 15.14
CA GLU A 149 -20.24 -0.35 14.95
C GLU A 149 -19.91 -1.74 14.40
N ILE A 150 -19.06 -1.79 13.36
CA ILE A 150 -18.65 -3.06 12.75
C ILE A 150 -17.85 -3.91 13.74
N ALA A 151 -16.92 -3.31 14.48
CA ALA A 151 -16.08 -4.03 15.44
C ALA A 151 -16.90 -4.62 16.62
N GLU A 152 -17.95 -3.92 17.08
CA GLU A 152 -18.82 -4.36 18.16
C GLU A 152 -19.87 -5.37 17.72
N ARG A 153 -20.58 -5.07 16.62
CA ARG A 153 -21.66 -5.94 16.12
C ARG A 153 -21.14 -7.14 15.36
N GLY A 154 -19.89 -7.04 14.87
CA GLY A 154 -19.25 -8.04 14.03
C GLY A 154 -19.69 -8.00 12.58
N TYR A 155 -18.91 -8.65 11.74
CA TYR A 155 -19.13 -8.76 10.30
C TYR A 155 -18.92 -10.21 9.86
N ALA A 156 -19.52 -10.60 8.74
CA ALA A 156 -19.30 -11.88 8.11
C ALA A 156 -17.99 -11.82 7.29
N VAL A 157 -17.05 -12.72 7.56
CA VAL A 157 -15.74 -12.72 6.91
C VAL A 157 -15.86 -13.18 5.46
N PRO A 158 -15.41 -12.38 4.48
CA PRO A 158 -15.50 -12.75 3.06
C PRO A 158 -14.38 -13.71 2.63
N PRO A 159 -14.50 -14.34 1.44
CA PRO A 159 -13.63 -15.43 1.02
C PRO A 159 -12.13 -15.11 1.01
N ILE A 160 -11.72 -13.99 0.43
CA ILE A 160 -10.30 -13.65 0.27
C ILE A 160 -9.67 -13.27 1.62
N VAL A 161 -10.40 -12.55 2.48
CA VAL A 161 -9.96 -12.25 3.85
C VAL A 161 -9.81 -13.53 4.65
N ALA A 162 -10.79 -14.47 4.59
CA ALA A 162 -10.71 -15.75 5.29
C ALA A 162 -9.50 -16.58 4.84
N HIS A 163 -9.25 -16.64 3.52
CA HIS A 163 -8.10 -17.36 2.94
C HIS A 163 -6.77 -16.82 3.48
N LYS A 164 -6.59 -15.49 3.43
CA LYS A 164 -5.36 -14.84 3.92
C LYS A 164 -5.19 -14.96 5.44
N TRP A 165 -6.28 -14.89 6.17
CA TRP A 165 -6.27 -15.06 7.62
C TRP A 165 -5.81 -16.47 7.99
N ALA A 166 -6.38 -17.49 7.35
CA ALA A 166 -5.98 -18.87 7.58
C ALA A 166 -4.50 -19.13 7.23
N ALA A 167 -4.02 -18.54 6.14
CA ALA A 167 -2.60 -18.66 5.74
C ALA A 167 -1.62 -18.06 6.75
N ALA A 168 -2.03 -17.03 7.54
CA ALA A 168 -1.17 -16.37 8.51
C ALA A 168 -1.10 -17.11 9.87
N VAL A 169 -2.12 -17.88 10.25
CA VAL A 169 -2.22 -18.53 11.56
C VAL A 169 -1.05 -19.45 11.90
N PRO A 170 -0.54 -20.32 11.00
CA PRO A 170 0.58 -21.20 11.32
C PRO A 170 1.83 -20.50 11.83
N GLU A 171 2.12 -19.30 11.29
CA GLU A 171 3.28 -18.49 11.69
C GLU A 171 3.02 -17.68 12.97
N LEU A 172 1.77 -17.20 13.18
CA LEU A 172 1.49 -16.12 14.12
C LEU A 172 0.77 -16.57 15.41
N HIS A 173 0.16 -17.74 15.45
CA HIS A 173 -0.73 -18.17 16.55
C HIS A 173 -0.08 -18.15 17.93
N ALA A 174 1.22 -18.38 18.00
CA ALA A 174 1.97 -18.40 19.26
C ALA A 174 2.49 -17.02 19.70
N LEU A 175 2.33 -15.98 18.86
CA LEU A 175 2.82 -14.64 19.21
C LEU A 175 1.87 -13.93 20.19
N PRO A 176 2.40 -13.13 21.12
CA PRO A 176 1.61 -12.51 22.19
C PRO A 176 0.42 -11.69 21.70
N GLY A 177 -0.78 -12.00 22.22
CA GLY A 177 -2.04 -11.33 21.92
C GLY A 177 -2.69 -11.69 20.59
N PHE A 178 -2.01 -12.45 19.70
CA PHE A 178 -2.54 -12.81 18.40
C PHE A 178 -3.75 -13.76 18.50
N ALA A 179 -3.59 -14.88 19.19
CA ALA A 179 -4.66 -15.87 19.34
C ALA A 179 -5.89 -15.29 20.05
N ASP A 180 -5.67 -14.52 21.12
CA ASP A 180 -6.74 -13.89 21.92
C ASP A 180 -7.60 -12.92 21.10
N THR A 181 -6.99 -12.24 20.13
CA THR A 181 -7.67 -11.22 19.31
C THR A 181 -8.20 -11.81 18.00
N PHE A 182 -7.40 -12.60 17.30
CA PHE A 182 -7.67 -13.01 15.92
C PHE A 182 -8.02 -14.50 15.75
N MET A 183 -8.06 -15.26 16.84
CA MET A 183 -8.47 -16.67 16.83
C MET A 183 -9.54 -16.95 17.90
N PRO A 184 -10.72 -16.27 17.88
CA PRO A 184 -11.71 -16.34 18.96
C PRO A 184 -12.28 -17.74 19.22
N ARG A 185 -12.08 -18.67 18.27
CA ARG A 185 -12.44 -20.10 18.38
C ARG A 185 -11.22 -21.01 18.30
N GLY A 186 -10.02 -20.51 18.62
CA GLY A 186 -8.76 -21.26 18.51
C GLY A 186 -8.29 -21.52 17.07
N ARG A 187 -8.91 -20.91 16.06
CA ARG A 187 -8.59 -21.02 14.64
C ARG A 187 -8.90 -19.72 13.90
N ALA A 188 -8.44 -19.63 12.64
CA ALA A 188 -8.91 -18.58 11.73
C ALA A 188 -10.43 -18.68 11.51
N PRO A 189 -11.12 -17.55 11.29
CA PRO A 189 -12.54 -17.58 10.95
C PRO A 189 -12.76 -18.19 9.55
N GLU A 190 -13.88 -18.87 9.39
CA GLU A 190 -14.33 -19.41 8.10
C GLU A 190 -15.12 -18.36 7.31
N VAL A 191 -15.27 -18.60 6.00
CA VAL A 191 -16.11 -17.75 5.14
C VAL A 191 -17.53 -17.66 5.68
N GLY A 192 -18.05 -16.44 5.81
CA GLY A 192 -19.38 -16.16 6.35
C GLY A 192 -19.45 -16.23 7.88
N GLU A 193 -18.38 -16.59 8.57
CA GLU A 193 -18.35 -16.59 10.04
C GLU A 193 -18.34 -15.15 10.55
N ARG A 194 -19.17 -14.89 11.58
CA ARG A 194 -19.25 -13.57 12.21
C ARG A 194 -18.11 -13.38 13.20
N VAL A 195 -17.33 -12.31 13.00
CA VAL A 195 -16.21 -11.92 13.86
C VAL A 195 -16.49 -10.54 14.48
N CYS A 196 -16.30 -10.44 15.79
CA CYS A 196 -16.30 -9.18 16.55
C CYS A 196 -14.89 -8.90 17.08
N LEU A 197 -14.49 -7.63 17.12
CA LEU A 197 -13.19 -7.19 17.63
C LEU A 197 -13.35 -6.18 18.78
N PRO A 198 -13.81 -6.63 19.97
CA PRO A 198 -14.19 -5.71 21.06
C PRO A 198 -13.00 -4.90 21.60
N GLY A 199 -11.78 -5.42 21.56
CA GLY A 199 -10.57 -4.68 21.91
C GLY A 199 -10.34 -3.50 20.95
N HIS A 200 -10.46 -3.76 19.66
CA HIS A 200 -10.33 -2.76 18.61
C HIS A 200 -11.41 -1.67 18.72
N ALA A 201 -12.66 -2.07 18.99
CA ALA A 201 -13.76 -1.12 19.24
C ALA A 201 -13.47 -0.19 20.41
N ARG A 202 -12.93 -0.71 21.54
CA ARG A 202 -12.54 0.14 22.68
C ARG A 202 -11.48 1.16 22.33
N THR A 203 -10.48 0.76 21.53
CA THR A 203 -9.44 1.67 21.06
C THR A 203 -10.02 2.76 20.15
N LEU A 204 -10.86 2.39 19.18
CA LEU A 204 -11.52 3.36 18.30
C LEU A 204 -12.43 4.33 19.09
N ARG A 205 -13.12 3.88 20.15
CA ARG A 205 -13.90 4.76 21.03
C ARG A 205 -13.02 5.75 21.79
N ALA A 206 -11.87 5.31 22.30
CA ALA A 206 -10.92 6.21 22.95
C ALA A 206 -10.41 7.28 21.97
N LEU A 207 -10.08 6.89 20.73
CA LEU A 207 -9.70 7.85 19.69
C LEU A 207 -10.83 8.81 19.31
N ALA A 208 -12.08 8.35 19.30
CA ALA A 208 -13.25 9.20 19.02
C ALA A 208 -13.51 10.22 20.15
N GLN A 209 -13.23 9.88 21.40
CA GLN A 209 -13.44 10.74 22.57
C GLN A 209 -12.29 11.73 22.79
N ASP A 210 -11.04 11.23 22.72
CA ASP A 210 -9.86 11.96 23.16
C ASP A 210 -8.97 12.44 22.00
N GLY A 211 -9.38 12.14 20.75
CA GLY A 211 -8.61 12.41 19.54
C GLY A 211 -7.48 11.42 19.31
N ALA A 212 -6.85 11.51 18.15
CA ALA A 212 -5.78 10.61 17.75
C ALA A 212 -4.54 10.70 18.66
N ARG A 213 -4.33 11.83 19.33
CA ARG A 213 -3.25 12.01 20.30
C ARG A 213 -3.28 11.00 21.45
N ALA A 214 -4.46 10.48 21.82
CA ALA A 214 -4.60 9.42 22.84
C ALA A 214 -3.76 8.17 22.52
N PHE A 215 -3.45 7.93 21.23
CA PHE A 215 -2.60 6.81 20.80
C PHE A 215 -1.11 7.03 21.14
N TYR A 216 -0.66 8.28 21.14
CA TYR A 216 0.76 8.65 21.31
C TYR A 216 1.08 9.19 22.68
N GLU A 217 0.07 9.56 23.45
CA GLU A 217 0.17 10.11 24.81
C GLU A 217 -0.95 9.51 25.69
N GLY A 218 -0.68 9.31 26.96
CA GLY A 218 -1.65 8.76 27.92
C GLY A 218 -1.81 7.23 27.86
N ALA A 219 -2.97 6.72 28.26
CA ALA A 219 -3.18 5.31 28.60
C ALA A 219 -2.92 4.31 27.47
N LEU A 220 -3.17 4.67 26.21
CA LEU A 220 -2.84 3.78 25.07
C LEU A 220 -1.33 3.71 24.84
N ALA A 221 -0.63 4.85 24.87
CA ALA A 221 0.82 4.91 24.74
C ALA A 221 1.51 4.14 25.88
N GLU A 222 1.08 4.34 27.13
CA GLU A 222 1.57 3.61 28.30
C GLU A 222 1.40 2.10 28.13
N ARG A 223 0.24 1.65 27.64
CA ARG A 223 -0.05 0.23 27.40
C ARG A 223 0.84 -0.36 26.30
N ILE A 224 1.03 0.35 25.20
CA ILE A 224 1.91 -0.09 24.09
C ILE A 224 3.34 -0.18 24.60
N ALA A 225 3.85 0.83 25.29
CA ALA A 225 5.21 0.88 25.81
C ALA A 225 5.44 -0.18 26.92
N ALA A 226 4.47 -0.40 27.80
CA ALA A 226 4.54 -1.48 28.80
C ALA A 226 4.61 -2.86 28.13
N PHE A 227 3.77 -3.11 27.14
CA PHE A 227 3.79 -4.36 26.37
C PHE A 227 5.13 -4.55 25.62
N ALA A 228 5.72 -3.46 25.10
CA ALA A 228 7.05 -3.50 24.49
C ALA A 228 8.13 -3.86 25.53
N ARG A 229 8.16 -3.16 26.65
CA ARG A 229 9.14 -3.41 27.72
C ARG A 229 9.06 -4.83 28.25
N ASP A 230 7.84 -5.32 28.53
CA ASP A 230 7.62 -6.64 29.12
C ASP A 230 7.97 -7.77 28.11
N GLY A 231 7.82 -7.51 26.82
CA GLY A 231 8.25 -8.38 25.71
C GLY A 231 9.69 -8.19 25.26
N GLY A 232 10.47 -7.33 25.92
CA GLY A 232 11.87 -7.03 25.57
C GLY A 232 12.06 -6.17 24.32
N GLY A 233 11.02 -5.46 23.86
CA GLY A 233 11.08 -4.52 22.73
C GLY A 233 11.72 -3.18 23.12
N ALA A 234 12.20 -2.46 22.13
CA ALA A 234 12.87 -1.17 22.30
C ALA A 234 11.94 0.05 22.23
N LEU A 235 10.68 -0.12 21.82
CA LEU A 235 9.72 0.97 21.68
C LEU A 235 9.32 1.55 23.03
N THR A 236 9.43 2.87 23.19
CA THR A 236 9.16 3.58 24.45
C THR A 236 8.03 4.61 24.28
N GLU A 237 7.48 5.09 25.40
CA GLU A 237 6.53 6.23 25.40
C GLU A 237 7.16 7.50 24.81
N ALA A 238 8.48 7.70 25.01
CA ALA A 238 9.19 8.84 24.43
C ALA A 238 9.22 8.77 22.89
N ASP A 239 9.42 7.58 22.33
CA ASP A 239 9.36 7.37 20.88
C ASP A 239 7.96 7.67 20.33
N LEU A 240 6.90 7.18 20.99
CA LEU A 240 5.51 7.46 20.63
C LEU A 240 5.21 8.96 20.69
N ARG A 241 5.52 9.60 21.82
CA ARG A 241 5.25 11.04 22.05
C ARG A 241 5.98 11.95 21.06
N ALA A 242 7.19 11.57 20.65
CA ALA A 242 8.01 12.34 19.71
C ALA A 242 7.53 12.26 18.26
N TYR A 243 6.74 11.23 17.92
CA TYR A 243 6.36 10.98 16.53
C TYR A 243 5.44 12.07 15.97
N ARG A 244 5.73 12.49 14.72
CA ARG A 244 4.89 13.38 13.91
C ARG A 244 4.89 12.90 12.46
N PRO A 245 3.73 12.91 11.78
CA PRO A 245 3.67 12.74 10.33
C PRO A 245 4.19 14.00 9.63
N GLU A 246 4.61 13.87 8.39
CA GLU A 246 5.22 14.97 7.63
C GLU A 246 4.39 15.28 6.38
N TRP A 247 4.02 16.55 6.21
CA TRP A 247 3.55 17.06 4.92
C TRP A 247 4.74 17.20 3.99
N ILE A 248 4.60 16.67 2.78
CA ILE A 248 5.68 16.57 1.79
C ILE A 248 5.15 16.96 0.42
N GLU A 249 6.03 17.44 -0.46
CA GLU A 249 5.70 17.66 -1.86
C GLU A 249 5.77 16.32 -2.63
N PRO A 250 4.72 15.95 -3.39
CA PRO A 250 4.77 14.78 -4.26
C PRO A 250 5.84 14.94 -5.34
N ILE A 251 6.52 13.85 -5.68
CA ILE A 251 7.39 13.80 -6.87
C ILE A 251 6.58 13.42 -8.09
N GLY A 252 7.00 13.83 -9.29
CA GLY A 252 6.26 13.56 -10.52
C GLY A 252 7.14 13.24 -11.72
N LYS A 253 6.59 12.48 -12.67
CA LYS A 253 7.17 12.22 -13.98
C LYS A 253 6.11 12.44 -15.07
N ARG A 254 6.47 13.18 -16.09
CA ARG A 254 5.60 13.34 -17.28
C ARG A 254 5.56 12.05 -18.09
N TYR A 255 4.38 11.70 -18.57
CA TYR A 255 4.14 10.59 -19.46
C TYR A 255 2.94 10.91 -20.37
N ARG A 256 3.16 10.98 -21.69
CA ARG A 256 2.11 11.19 -22.72
C ARG A 256 1.16 12.36 -22.44
N GLY A 257 1.70 13.50 -21.97
CA GLY A 257 0.92 14.70 -21.68
C GLY A 257 0.38 14.80 -20.26
N TYR A 258 0.41 13.75 -19.49
CA TYR A 258 0.04 13.69 -18.07
C TYR A 258 1.27 13.77 -17.17
N THR A 259 1.05 14.09 -15.90
CA THR A 259 2.05 13.95 -14.84
C THR A 259 1.58 12.91 -13.83
N ILE A 260 2.37 11.87 -13.65
CA ILE A 260 2.13 10.82 -12.66
C ILE A 260 2.89 11.20 -11.40
N HIS A 261 2.16 11.29 -10.27
CA HIS A 261 2.70 11.69 -8.98
C HIS A 261 2.75 10.51 -8.02
N GLU A 262 3.83 10.49 -7.22
CA GLU A 262 4.08 9.52 -6.16
C GLU A 262 4.57 10.22 -4.90
N ILE A 263 4.50 9.52 -3.77
CA ILE A 263 5.18 9.91 -2.54
C ILE A 263 6.71 9.78 -2.74
N PRO A 264 7.51 10.81 -2.37
CA PRO A 264 8.97 10.70 -2.43
C PRO A 264 9.52 9.61 -1.49
N PRO A 265 10.80 9.24 -1.59
CA PRO A 265 11.49 8.44 -0.57
C PRO A 265 11.23 8.95 0.85
N ASN A 266 11.13 8.11 1.85
CA ASN A 266 11.53 6.68 2.00
C ASN A 266 10.62 5.66 1.27
N GLY A 267 9.52 6.08 0.63
CA GLY A 267 8.63 5.24 -0.14
C GLY A 267 9.24 4.81 -1.49
N GLN A 268 8.81 3.65 -1.98
CA GLN A 268 9.27 3.11 -3.27
C GLN A 268 8.53 3.68 -4.50
N GLY A 269 7.68 4.71 -4.35
CA GLY A 269 6.91 5.28 -5.47
C GLY A 269 7.77 5.73 -6.64
N ILE A 270 8.95 6.21 -6.35
CA ILE A 270 9.95 6.60 -7.35
C ILE A 270 10.30 5.44 -8.31
N ALA A 271 10.17 4.16 -7.90
CA ALA A 271 10.39 3.02 -8.79
C ALA A 271 9.41 2.99 -9.96
N ALA A 272 8.12 3.30 -9.71
CA ALA A 272 7.11 3.38 -10.76
C ALA A 272 7.45 4.50 -11.76
N LEU A 273 7.88 5.67 -11.25
CA LEU A 273 8.24 6.82 -12.09
C LEU A 273 9.50 6.57 -12.93
N ILE A 274 10.53 5.94 -12.35
CA ILE A 274 11.75 5.54 -13.07
C ILE A 274 11.39 4.53 -14.17
N ALA A 275 10.65 3.47 -13.81
CA ALA A 275 10.25 2.45 -14.78
C ALA A 275 9.38 3.02 -15.91
N LEU A 276 8.48 3.96 -15.58
CA LEU A 276 7.62 4.62 -16.56
C LEU A 276 8.45 5.46 -17.56
N GLY A 277 9.42 6.24 -17.06
CA GLY A 277 10.30 7.03 -17.94
C GLY A 277 11.20 6.14 -18.80
N ILE A 278 11.76 5.05 -18.26
CA ILE A 278 12.54 4.08 -19.04
C ILE A 278 11.66 3.39 -20.09
N ALA A 279 10.45 2.95 -19.73
CA ALA A 279 9.51 2.30 -20.64
C ALA A 279 9.04 3.23 -21.78
N GLU A 280 8.89 4.53 -21.49
CA GLU A 280 8.57 5.54 -22.51
C GLU A 280 9.72 5.70 -23.51
N HIS A 281 10.97 5.87 -23.05
CA HIS A 281 12.15 5.95 -23.92
C HIS A 281 12.41 4.65 -24.70
N ALA A 282 12.01 3.50 -24.15
CA ALA A 282 12.11 2.20 -24.83
C ALA A 282 10.96 1.95 -25.84
N GLY A 283 9.97 2.84 -25.93
CA GLY A 283 8.84 2.69 -26.84
C GLY A 283 7.86 1.57 -26.47
N ALA A 284 7.71 1.24 -25.19
CA ALA A 284 6.91 0.10 -24.75
C ALA A 284 5.44 0.17 -25.19
N ALA A 285 4.84 1.37 -25.24
CA ALA A 285 3.45 1.58 -25.67
C ALA A 285 3.31 1.85 -27.19
N GLU A 286 4.35 1.65 -27.98
CA GLU A 286 4.30 1.69 -29.44
C GLU A 286 3.94 0.31 -30.06
N TRP A 287 4.08 -0.74 -29.28
CA TRP A 287 3.71 -2.10 -29.60
C TRP A 287 2.26 -2.37 -29.23
N PRO A 288 1.57 -3.35 -29.84
CA PRO A 288 0.20 -3.71 -29.45
C PRO A 288 0.09 -4.03 -27.96
N VAL A 289 -1.06 -3.69 -27.36
CA VAL A 289 -1.34 -4.05 -25.97
C VAL A 289 -1.23 -5.56 -25.77
N ASP A 290 -0.65 -5.98 -24.65
CA ASP A 290 -0.40 -7.39 -24.30
C ASP A 290 0.56 -8.15 -25.23
N SER A 291 1.18 -7.48 -26.22
CA SER A 291 2.22 -8.10 -27.05
C SER A 291 3.46 -8.46 -26.23
N PRO A 292 4.20 -9.52 -26.61
CA PRO A 292 5.45 -9.88 -25.94
C PRO A 292 6.47 -8.75 -25.92
N GLU A 293 6.51 -7.92 -26.99
CA GLU A 293 7.40 -6.77 -27.11
C GLU A 293 7.09 -5.72 -26.03
N SER A 294 5.83 -5.29 -25.93
CA SER A 294 5.40 -4.32 -24.91
C SER A 294 5.66 -4.84 -23.49
N GLN A 295 5.27 -6.10 -23.21
CA GLN A 295 5.46 -6.69 -21.88
C GLN A 295 6.95 -6.80 -21.53
N HIS A 296 7.80 -7.25 -22.46
CA HIS A 296 9.24 -7.37 -22.28
C HIS A 296 9.88 -6.01 -21.93
N LEU A 297 9.57 -4.96 -22.67
CA LEU A 297 10.13 -3.63 -22.45
C LEU A 297 9.71 -3.05 -21.07
N GLN A 298 8.46 -3.24 -20.67
CA GLN A 298 7.98 -2.85 -19.35
C GLN A 298 8.67 -3.63 -18.22
N ILE A 299 8.86 -4.95 -18.39
CA ILE A 299 9.54 -5.82 -17.43
C ILE A 299 11.01 -5.40 -17.25
N GLU A 300 11.74 -5.20 -18.35
CA GLU A 300 13.14 -4.77 -18.29
C GLU A 300 13.27 -3.36 -17.68
N ALA A 301 12.36 -2.43 -18.00
CA ALA A 301 12.30 -1.11 -17.37
C ALA A 301 12.11 -1.22 -15.84
N MET A 302 11.24 -2.11 -15.39
CA MET A 302 11.01 -2.33 -13.95
C MET A 302 12.21 -2.95 -13.26
N LYS A 303 12.92 -3.89 -13.89
CA LYS A 303 14.18 -4.46 -13.37
C LYS A 303 15.24 -3.38 -13.17
N LEU A 304 15.40 -2.48 -14.14
CA LEU A 304 16.32 -1.35 -14.05
C LEU A 304 15.93 -0.39 -12.91
N ALA A 305 14.66 -0.08 -12.79
CA ALA A 305 14.14 0.78 -11.72
C ALA A 305 14.39 0.17 -10.33
N PHE A 306 14.14 -1.13 -10.15
CA PHE A 306 14.41 -1.81 -8.89
C PHE A 306 15.90 -1.85 -8.55
N ALA A 307 16.78 -2.04 -9.53
CA ALA A 307 18.23 -1.98 -9.30
C ALA A 307 18.65 -0.63 -8.70
N ASP A 308 18.11 0.47 -9.22
CA ASP A 308 18.39 1.82 -8.72
C ASP A 308 17.76 2.06 -7.33
N VAL A 309 16.51 1.69 -7.16
CA VAL A 309 15.76 1.93 -5.92
C VAL A 309 16.37 1.18 -4.74
N TYR A 310 16.74 -0.08 -4.91
CA TYR A 310 17.36 -0.87 -3.84
C TYR A 310 18.76 -0.38 -3.45
N ARG A 311 19.44 0.31 -4.36
CA ARG A 311 20.76 0.91 -4.09
C ARG A 311 20.66 2.25 -3.36
N TYR A 312 19.68 3.09 -3.72
CA TYR A 312 19.70 4.50 -3.36
C TYR A 312 18.56 4.95 -2.44
N VAL A 313 17.39 4.29 -2.45
CA VAL A 313 16.22 4.76 -1.69
C VAL A 313 16.32 4.38 -0.21
N ALA A 314 16.18 5.41 0.63
CA ALA A 314 16.21 5.32 2.09
C ALA A 314 15.42 6.51 2.68
N ASP A 315 15.55 6.74 3.99
CA ASP A 315 15.19 8.02 4.60
C ASP A 315 15.87 9.16 3.82
N PRO A 316 15.14 10.20 3.39
CA PRO A 316 15.71 11.27 2.55
C PRO A 316 16.97 11.91 3.14
N ARG A 317 17.08 11.96 4.48
CA ARG A 317 18.25 12.51 5.19
C ARG A 317 19.52 11.65 5.04
N ALA A 318 19.39 10.41 4.58
CA ALA A 318 20.49 9.45 4.40
C ALA A 318 20.76 9.11 2.93
N MET A 319 19.99 9.64 1.99
CA MET A 319 20.18 9.37 0.56
C MET A 319 21.40 10.12 0.00
N GLU A 320 22.18 9.43 -0.84
CA GLU A 320 23.33 9.98 -1.54
C GLU A 320 22.93 10.73 -2.83
N VAL A 321 21.77 10.40 -3.40
CA VAL A 321 21.22 10.98 -4.63
C VAL A 321 19.81 11.50 -4.37
N THR A 322 19.44 12.58 -5.03
CA THR A 322 18.10 13.17 -4.89
C THR A 322 17.09 12.48 -5.81
N PRO A 323 15.77 12.51 -5.48
CA PRO A 323 14.73 12.05 -6.39
C PRO A 323 14.80 12.72 -7.77
N ALA A 324 15.12 14.01 -7.84
CA ALA A 324 15.27 14.74 -9.10
C ALA A 324 16.38 14.18 -9.99
N GLN A 325 17.53 13.78 -9.40
CA GLN A 325 18.60 13.13 -10.15
C GLN A 325 18.20 11.74 -10.65
N MET A 326 17.44 10.98 -9.86
CA MET A 326 16.95 9.66 -10.26
C MET A 326 15.87 9.72 -11.35
N LEU A 327 15.15 10.85 -11.46
CA LEU A 327 14.08 11.09 -12.44
C LEU A 327 14.52 11.97 -13.61
N ASP A 328 15.81 12.33 -13.67
CA ASP A 328 16.38 13.09 -14.78
C ASP A 328 16.15 12.38 -16.12
N ASP A 329 15.64 13.10 -17.10
CA ASP A 329 15.20 12.50 -18.36
C ASP A 329 16.36 11.93 -19.18
N ALA A 330 17.52 12.60 -19.18
CA ALA A 330 18.72 12.11 -19.86
C ALA A 330 19.24 10.83 -19.16
N TYR A 331 19.20 10.77 -17.85
CA TYR A 331 19.53 9.57 -17.09
C TYR A 331 18.62 8.39 -17.46
N LEU A 332 17.29 8.60 -17.49
CA LEU A 332 16.32 7.55 -17.83
C LEU A 332 16.48 7.09 -19.29
N ALA A 333 16.77 8.00 -20.22
CA ALA A 333 17.07 7.67 -21.60
C ALA A 333 18.34 6.79 -21.72
N GLU A 334 19.40 7.09 -20.95
CA GLU A 334 20.60 6.24 -20.92
C GLU A 334 20.32 4.85 -20.30
N ARG A 335 19.45 4.80 -19.28
CA ARG A 335 19.02 3.51 -18.71
C ARG A 335 18.23 2.69 -19.72
N ALA A 336 17.34 3.31 -20.52
CA ALA A 336 16.56 2.63 -21.56
C ALA A 336 17.44 1.96 -22.63
N LYS A 337 18.58 2.56 -23.00
CA LYS A 337 19.55 1.97 -23.95
C LYS A 337 20.17 0.64 -23.48
N ARG A 338 20.04 0.32 -22.19
CA ARG A 338 20.53 -0.96 -21.65
C ARG A 338 19.56 -2.12 -21.86
N ILE A 339 18.34 -1.84 -22.30
CA ILE A 339 17.36 -2.88 -22.63
C ILE A 339 17.71 -3.48 -23.99
N ASP A 340 17.90 -4.79 -24.04
CA ASP A 340 17.98 -5.56 -25.28
C ASP A 340 16.56 -6.02 -25.67
N PRO A 341 15.95 -5.53 -26.76
CA PRO A 341 14.56 -5.89 -27.11
C PRO A 341 14.36 -7.38 -27.40
N ALA A 342 15.42 -8.11 -27.68
CA ALA A 342 15.37 -9.53 -28.02
C ALA A 342 15.72 -10.45 -26.85
N ARG A 343 16.27 -9.92 -25.74
CA ARG A 343 16.87 -10.75 -24.70
C ARG A 343 16.67 -10.16 -23.30
N ALA A 344 16.23 -11.00 -22.37
CA ALA A 344 16.16 -10.65 -20.95
C ALA A 344 17.55 -10.40 -20.35
N THR A 345 17.66 -9.34 -19.54
CA THR A 345 18.92 -8.92 -18.91
C THR A 345 18.87 -9.14 -17.40
N HIS A 346 19.99 -9.53 -16.80
CA HIS A 346 20.18 -9.61 -15.36
C HIS A 346 20.94 -8.38 -14.86
N PHE A 347 20.27 -7.51 -14.09
CA PHE A 347 20.82 -6.23 -13.65
C PHE A 347 21.38 -6.22 -12.22
N GLY A 348 21.78 -7.36 -11.65
CA GLY A 348 22.38 -7.40 -10.30
C GLY A 348 21.37 -7.20 -9.15
N HIS A 349 21.72 -7.65 -7.95
CA HIS A 349 20.82 -7.98 -6.87
C HIS A 349 20.29 -6.82 -6.01
N GLY A 350 19.01 -6.95 -5.56
CA GLY A 350 18.46 -6.35 -4.36
C GLY A 350 17.49 -7.32 -3.68
N ARG A 351 17.50 -7.41 -2.34
CA ARG A 351 16.60 -8.28 -1.55
C ARG A 351 15.80 -7.47 -0.53
N PRO A 352 14.46 -7.37 -0.61
CA PRO A 352 13.55 -7.26 0.51
C PRO A 352 12.33 -8.21 0.46
N PRO A 353 11.59 -8.55 1.57
CA PRO A 353 10.47 -9.49 1.58
C PRO A 353 9.10 -8.88 1.20
N SER A 354 8.17 -9.73 0.71
CA SER A 354 6.79 -9.36 0.32
C SER A 354 5.89 -9.06 1.53
N GLY A 355 4.92 -8.13 1.39
CA GLY A 355 4.00 -7.72 2.46
C GLY A 355 2.57 -7.42 1.99
N GLY A 356 1.61 -7.47 2.93
CA GLY A 356 0.20 -7.11 2.73
C GLY A 356 -0.05 -5.60 2.90
N THR A 357 -1.06 -5.06 2.19
CA THR A 357 -1.35 -3.61 2.15
C THR A 357 -2.82 -3.38 1.82
N ILE A 358 -3.37 -2.24 2.26
CA ILE A 358 -4.69 -1.73 1.87
C ILE A 358 -4.53 -0.40 1.16
N TYR A 359 -5.13 -0.29 -0.03
CA TYR A 359 -5.29 0.96 -0.78
C TYR A 359 -6.77 1.33 -0.90
N LEU A 360 -7.06 2.63 -0.85
CA LEU A 360 -8.37 3.18 -1.13
C LEU A 360 -8.29 4.51 -1.89
N SER A 361 -9.34 4.80 -2.64
CA SER A 361 -9.55 6.05 -3.36
C SER A 361 -10.94 6.59 -3.07
N ALA A 362 -11.06 7.90 -2.84
CA ALA A 362 -12.32 8.60 -2.64
C ALA A 362 -12.36 9.91 -3.43
N ALA A 363 -13.54 10.30 -3.89
CA ALA A 363 -13.75 11.59 -4.52
C ALA A 363 -15.17 12.11 -4.26
N ASP A 364 -15.31 13.44 -4.18
CA ASP A 364 -16.58 14.10 -3.95
C ASP A 364 -16.98 15.04 -5.10
N GLU A 365 -18.26 15.41 -5.13
CA GLU A 365 -18.86 16.26 -6.17
C GLU A 365 -18.31 17.70 -6.20
N ARG A 366 -17.53 18.11 -5.18
CA ARG A 366 -16.82 19.41 -5.13
C ARG A 366 -15.46 19.35 -5.80
N GLY A 367 -15.03 18.16 -6.24
CA GLY A 367 -13.79 17.95 -6.98
C GLY A 367 -12.58 17.59 -6.12
N MET A 368 -12.74 17.38 -4.80
CA MET A 368 -11.68 16.83 -3.97
C MET A 368 -11.48 15.35 -4.26
N MET A 369 -10.21 14.92 -4.36
CA MET A 369 -9.85 13.52 -4.62
C MET A 369 -8.75 13.07 -3.67
N VAL A 370 -8.87 11.84 -3.16
CA VAL A 370 -7.94 11.25 -2.19
C VAL A 370 -7.42 9.92 -2.71
N SER A 371 -6.11 9.76 -2.70
CA SER A 371 -5.37 8.52 -2.88
C SER A 371 -4.73 8.18 -1.54
N PHE A 372 -5.19 7.12 -0.87
CA PHE A 372 -4.78 6.78 0.49
C PHE A 372 -4.37 5.32 0.60
N ILE A 373 -3.29 5.07 1.33
CA ILE A 373 -2.76 3.73 1.55
C ILE A 373 -2.32 3.54 3.00
N GLN A 374 -2.63 2.38 3.58
CA GLN A 374 -2.16 2.01 4.92
C GLN A 374 -1.81 0.53 5.00
N SER A 375 -0.91 0.16 5.93
CA SER A 375 -0.39 -1.21 6.00
C SER A 375 0.27 -1.51 7.32
N ASN A 376 0.19 -2.78 7.75
CA ASN A 376 1.07 -3.36 8.77
C ASN A 376 2.34 -4.00 8.17
N TYR A 377 2.57 -3.89 6.87
CA TYR A 377 3.62 -4.48 6.04
C TYR A 377 3.33 -5.94 5.66
N MET A 378 3.83 -6.93 6.38
CA MET A 378 3.48 -8.35 6.17
C MET A 378 2.14 -8.66 6.85
N GLY A 379 1.45 -9.71 6.43
CA GLY A 379 0.17 -10.09 7.02
C GLY A 379 0.17 -10.02 8.55
N PHE A 380 -0.74 -9.26 9.16
CA PHE A 380 -0.82 -8.95 10.60
C PHE A 380 0.45 -8.30 11.20
N GLY A 381 1.36 -7.77 10.39
CA GLY A 381 2.56 -7.05 10.86
C GLY A 381 3.53 -7.92 11.64
N SER A 382 3.94 -7.46 12.81
CA SER A 382 4.87 -8.17 13.70
C SER A 382 4.29 -9.45 14.32
N GLY A 383 2.98 -9.67 14.19
CA GLY A 383 2.23 -10.71 14.89
C GLY A 383 1.94 -10.38 16.36
N LEU A 384 2.45 -9.25 16.86
CA LEU A 384 2.20 -8.79 18.22
C LEU A 384 0.90 -7.97 18.25
N VAL A 385 0.02 -8.28 19.20
CA VAL A 385 -1.24 -7.57 19.37
C VAL A 385 -1.34 -7.07 20.81
N VAL A 386 -1.51 -5.76 20.97
CA VAL A 386 -1.55 -5.12 22.29
C VAL A 386 -2.73 -5.68 23.09
N PRO A 387 -2.49 -6.33 24.25
CA PRO A 387 -3.52 -7.00 25.01
C PRO A 387 -4.66 -6.07 25.41
N GLY A 388 -5.91 -6.52 25.17
CA GLY A 388 -7.13 -5.77 25.47
C GLY A 388 -7.40 -4.54 24.61
N ALA A 389 -6.45 -4.09 23.78
CA ALA A 389 -6.62 -2.98 22.85
C ALA A 389 -6.90 -3.43 21.42
N GLY A 390 -6.53 -4.68 21.04
CA GLY A 390 -6.73 -5.20 19.69
C GLY A 390 -5.87 -4.51 18.64
N ILE A 391 -4.79 -3.81 19.04
CA ILE A 391 -3.87 -3.10 18.14
C ILE A 391 -2.82 -4.10 17.64
N ALA A 392 -2.93 -4.53 16.39
CA ALA A 392 -1.86 -5.27 15.70
C ALA A 392 -0.74 -4.31 15.29
N LEU A 393 0.48 -4.60 15.73
CA LEU A 393 1.65 -3.76 15.47
C LEU A 393 2.35 -4.18 14.17
N GLN A 394 2.73 -3.20 13.36
CA GLN A 394 3.45 -3.39 12.12
C GLN A 394 4.82 -4.04 12.29
N ASN A 395 5.38 -4.60 11.20
CA ASN A 395 6.76 -5.10 11.17
C ASN A 395 7.65 -4.34 10.17
N ARG A 396 7.41 -3.04 10.00
CA ARG A 396 8.09 -2.21 9.01
C ARG A 396 9.60 -2.09 9.22
N GLY A 397 10.07 -2.23 10.45
CA GLY A 397 11.50 -2.26 10.78
C GLY A 397 12.30 -3.36 10.07
N HIS A 398 11.63 -4.45 9.63
CA HIS A 398 12.26 -5.44 8.75
C HIS A 398 12.73 -4.83 7.41
N GLY A 399 12.19 -3.68 6.99
CA GLY A 399 12.60 -2.95 5.78
C GLY A 399 14.00 -2.34 5.86
N PHE A 400 14.60 -2.17 7.03
CA PHE A 400 15.98 -1.68 7.15
C PHE A 400 17.02 -2.66 6.60
N SER A 401 18.14 -2.11 6.13
CA SER A 401 19.37 -2.85 5.89
C SER A 401 20.18 -3.00 7.20
N MET A 402 20.92 -4.10 7.31
CA MET A 402 21.94 -4.28 8.36
C MET A 402 23.36 -4.04 7.83
N ASP A 403 23.51 -3.76 6.54
CA ASP A 403 24.77 -3.39 5.92
C ASP A 403 25.10 -1.92 6.23
N PRO A 404 26.24 -1.64 6.92
CA PRO A 404 26.65 -0.26 7.21
C PRO A 404 26.90 0.61 5.96
N ALA A 405 27.18 0.00 4.81
CA ALA A 405 27.37 0.72 3.54
C ALA A 405 26.05 1.11 2.85
N SER A 406 24.90 0.62 3.35
CA SER A 406 23.61 0.95 2.78
C SER A 406 23.08 2.29 3.30
N PRO A 407 22.56 3.20 2.45
CA PRO A 407 21.86 4.38 2.92
C PRO A 407 20.62 4.04 3.75
N ASN A 408 20.05 2.83 3.59
CA ASN A 408 18.93 2.31 4.37
C ASN A 408 19.36 1.53 5.63
N VAL A 409 20.61 1.69 6.10
CA VAL A 409 21.07 1.04 7.33
C VAL A 409 20.24 1.49 8.54
N VAL A 410 19.97 0.57 9.45
CA VAL A 410 19.17 0.82 10.66
C VAL A 410 19.83 1.85 11.58
N ALA A 411 19.04 2.85 12.00
CA ALA A 411 19.42 3.82 13.03
C ALA A 411 18.18 4.37 13.73
N GLY A 412 18.32 4.72 15.02
CA GLY A 412 17.24 5.32 15.80
C GLY A 412 16.71 6.62 15.19
N GLY A 413 15.38 6.80 15.20
CA GLY A 413 14.71 7.96 14.63
C GLY A 413 14.70 8.04 13.10
N LYS A 414 15.20 7.02 12.41
CA LYS A 414 15.23 6.93 10.94
C LYS A 414 14.01 6.18 10.42
N ARG A 415 13.51 6.58 9.22
CA ARG A 415 12.45 5.85 8.51
C ARG A 415 13.05 4.71 7.67
N PRO A 416 12.51 3.48 7.73
CA PRO A 416 12.94 2.40 6.84
C PRO A 416 12.47 2.63 5.40
N PHE A 417 13.11 1.97 4.43
CA PHE A 417 12.55 1.77 3.10
C PHE A 417 11.11 1.28 3.19
N HIS A 418 10.21 1.92 2.45
CA HIS A 418 8.77 1.70 2.61
C HIS A 418 8.11 1.28 1.30
N THR A 419 7.27 0.24 1.38
CA THR A 419 6.66 -0.37 0.18
C THR A 419 5.29 0.18 -0.20
N ILE A 420 4.59 0.89 0.71
CA ILE A 420 3.26 1.43 0.37
C ILE A 420 3.38 2.76 -0.36
N ILE A 421 2.63 2.91 -1.44
CA ILE A 421 2.66 4.08 -2.32
C ILE A 421 1.25 4.41 -2.81
N PRO A 422 0.70 5.59 -2.51
CA PRO A 422 -0.47 6.14 -3.20
C PRO A 422 0.01 6.87 -4.46
N ALA A 423 -0.78 6.83 -5.54
CA ALA A 423 -0.45 7.52 -6.78
C ALA A 423 -1.57 8.47 -7.22
N PHE A 424 -1.20 9.47 -8.00
CA PHE A 424 -2.12 10.46 -8.54
C PHE A 424 -1.70 10.87 -9.96
N VAL A 425 -2.68 11.25 -10.80
CA VAL A 425 -2.42 11.76 -12.14
C VAL A 425 -3.01 13.16 -12.27
N THR A 426 -2.22 14.07 -12.80
CA THR A 426 -2.66 15.41 -13.22
C THR A 426 -2.35 15.64 -14.69
N GLU A 427 -2.99 16.66 -15.26
CA GLU A 427 -2.64 17.22 -16.57
C GLU A 427 -2.51 18.74 -16.49
N GLU A 428 -1.69 19.31 -17.38
CA GLU A 428 -1.56 20.76 -17.55
C GLU A 428 -2.34 21.18 -18.79
N VAL A 429 -3.37 22.02 -18.63
CA VAL A 429 -4.16 22.58 -19.71
C VAL A 429 -4.29 24.08 -19.50
N ASP A 430 -3.88 24.87 -20.50
CA ASP A 430 -3.94 26.34 -20.47
C ASP A 430 -3.24 26.95 -19.24
N GLY A 431 -2.13 26.36 -18.82
CA GLY A 431 -1.34 26.81 -17.66
C GLY A 431 -1.99 26.52 -16.31
N ARG A 432 -2.98 25.62 -16.27
CA ARG A 432 -3.63 25.15 -15.03
C ARG A 432 -3.45 23.67 -14.85
N THR A 433 -3.02 23.29 -13.67
CA THR A 433 -2.99 21.87 -13.25
C THR A 433 -4.41 21.40 -12.95
N ARG A 434 -4.79 20.23 -13.46
CA ARG A 434 -6.10 19.61 -13.27
C ARG A 434 -5.95 18.18 -12.77
N ALA A 435 -6.79 17.77 -11.83
CA ALA A 435 -6.87 16.40 -11.39
C ALA A 435 -7.45 15.48 -12.47
N VAL A 436 -6.84 14.33 -12.66
CA VAL A 436 -7.25 13.32 -13.64
C VAL A 436 -7.69 12.03 -12.96
N MET A 437 -6.81 11.45 -12.10
CA MET A 437 -7.06 10.15 -11.49
C MET A 437 -6.35 10.04 -10.14
N SER A 438 -7.05 9.52 -9.13
CA SER A 438 -6.43 8.91 -7.95
C SER A 438 -6.42 7.40 -8.11
N PHE A 439 -5.28 6.75 -7.89
CA PHE A 439 -5.15 5.31 -8.08
C PHE A 439 -4.05 4.70 -7.24
N GLY A 440 -4.11 3.40 -7.04
CA GLY A 440 -3.03 2.60 -6.47
C GLY A 440 -3.29 1.12 -6.64
N VAL A 441 -2.19 0.37 -6.63
CA VAL A 441 -2.20 -1.10 -6.65
C VAL A 441 -1.47 -1.59 -5.41
N MET A 442 -2.17 -2.22 -4.47
CA MET A 442 -1.56 -2.79 -3.27
C MET A 442 -0.74 -4.04 -3.59
N GLY A 443 0.06 -4.55 -2.62
CA GLY A 443 0.77 -5.83 -2.77
C GLY A 443 2.29 -5.77 -2.57
N GLY A 444 2.81 -4.97 -1.64
CA GLY A 444 4.24 -4.92 -1.34
C GLY A 444 5.06 -4.45 -2.55
N ASP A 445 6.01 -5.26 -3.01
CA ASP A 445 6.86 -4.93 -4.18
C ASP A 445 6.09 -4.97 -5.51
N MET A 446 4.86 -5.49 -5.51
CA MET A 446 3.98 -5.43 -6.69
C MET A 446 3.48 -4.00 -6.96
N GLN A 447 3.46 -3.11 -5.97
CA GLN A 447 2.85 -1.78 -6.09
C GLN A 447 3.44 -0.95 -7.24
N PRO A 448 4.75 -0.68 -7.33
CA PRO A 448 5.30 0.12 -8.44
C PRO A 448 5.13 -0.57 -9.80
N GLN A 449 5.14 -1.91 -9.84
CA GLN A 449 4.90 -2.70 -11.04
C GLN A 449 3.45 -2.59 -11.50
N GLY A 450 2.51 -2.65 -10.55
CA GLY A 450 1.09 -2.45 -10.82
C GLY A 450 0.78 -1.03 -11.26
N HIS A 451 1.47 -0.01 -10.69
CA HIS A 451 1.34 1.38 -11.14
C HIS A 451 1.83 1.56 -12.57
N LEU A 452 3.01 1.03 -12.93
CA LEU A 452 3.52 1.05 -14.30
C LEU A 452 2.52 0.42 -15.27
N GLN A 453 2.07 -0.82 -15.01
CA GLN A 453 1.13 -1.54 -15.86
C GLN A 453 -0.19 -0.79 -16.02
N THR A 454 -0.72 -0.21 -14.93
CA THR A 454 -1.96 0.60 -14.95
C THR A 454 -1.79 1.85 -15.82
N VAL A 455 -0.73 2.62 -15.61
CA VAL A 455 -0.48 3.87 -16.35
C VAL A 455 -0.29 3.59 -17.84
N VAL A 456 0.50 2.58 -18.20
CA VAL A 456 0.70 2.19 -19.61
C VAL A 456 -0.61 1.75 -20.24
N ARG A 457 -1.45 0.96 -19.56
CA ARG A 457 -2.76 0.52 -20.07
C ARG A 457 -3.74 1.68 -20.27
N MET A 458 -3.85 2.56 -19.29
CA MET A 458 -4.83 3.65 -19.34
C MET A 458 -4.36 4.82 -20.22
N LEU A 459 -3.13 5.31 -20.01
CA LEU A 459 -2.64 6.50 -20.71
C LEU A 459 -1.89 6.17 -22.00
N GLY A 460 -1.29 4.99 -22.10
CA GLY A 460 -0.62 4.51 -23.31
C GLY A 460 -1.59 3.93 -24.34
N TYR A 461 -2.52 3.10 -23.89
CA TYR A 461 -3.44 2.35 -24.77
C TYR A 461 -4.90 2.79 -24.68
N GLY A 462 -5.24 3.75 -23.82
CA GLY A 462 -6.62 4.24 -23.68
C GLY A 462 -7.61 3.22 -23.11
N GLN A 463 -7.13 2.21 -22.38
CA GLN A 463 -8.02 1.26 -21.73
C GLN A 463 -8.78 1.94 -20.58
N GLN A 464 -10.08 1.64 -20.46
CA GLN A 464 -10.90 2.16 -19.36
C GLN A 464 -10.49 1.56 -18.01
N PRO A 465 -10.78 2.21 -16.86
CA PRO A 465 -10.23 1.83 -15.55
C PRO A 465 -10.46 0.38 -15.15
N GLN A 466 -11.67 -0.18 -15.39
CA GLN A 466 -11.96 -1.57 -15.00
C GLN A 466 -11.20 -2.57 -15.87
N ALA A 467 -11.01 -2.30 -17.16
CA ALA A 467 -10.21 -3.15 -18.04
C ALA A 467 -8.74 -3.17 -17.61
N ALA A 468 -8.19 -2.02 -17.19
CA ALA A 468 -6.83 -1.96 -16.64
C ALA A 468 -6.71 -2.70 -15.29
N CYS A 469 -7.77 -2.70 -14.47
CA CYS A 469 -7.85 -3.50 -13.25
C CYS A 469 -7.83 -5.01 -13.52
N ASP A 470 -8.64 -5.46 -14.48
CA ASP A 470 -8.91 -6.88 -14.75
C ASP A 470 -7.81 -7.54 -15.61
N ALA A 471 -6.98 -6.74 -16.26
CA ALA A 471 -5.93 -7.23 -17.14
C ALA A 471 -4.94 -8.16 -16.41
N PRO A 472 -4.45 -9.22 -17.07
CA PRO A 472 -3.43 -10.09 -16.52
C PRO A 472 -2.16 -9.32 -16.13
N ARG A 473 -1.57 -9.68 -14.98
CA ARG A 473 -0.37 -9.03 -14.47
C ARG A 473 0.84 -9.94 -14.49
N TRP A 474 2.00 -9.32 -14.56
CA TRP A 474 3.29 -9.91 -14.26
C TRP A 474 3.89 -9.22 -13.03
N LYS A 475 4.83 -9.92 -12.39
CA LYS A 475 5.59 -9.44 -11.24
C LYS A 475 7.04 -9.86 -11.40
N VAL A 476 7.95 -8.90 -11.41
CA VAL A 476 9.38 -9.14 -11.28
C VAL A 476 9.70 -9.46 -9.83
N ASN A 477 10.26 -10.63 -9.58
CA ASN A 477 10.77 -11.02 -8.29
C ASN A 477 12.17 -10.43 -8.05
N ARG A 478 12.67 -10.52 -6.85
CA ARG A 478 13.95 -9.92 -6.43
C ARG A 478 15.18 -10.57 -7.03
N ASP A 479 15.08 -11.84 -7.39
CA ASP A 479 16.09 -12.59 -8.15
C ASP A 479 15.92 -12.39 -9.66
N PHE A 480 15.03 -11.45 -10.05
CA PHE A 480 14.66 -11.16 -11.45
C PHE A 480 13.96 -12.30 -12.19
N THR A 481 13.50 -13.34 -11.50
CA THR A 481 12.47 -14.23 -12.05
C THR A 481 11.14 -13.51 -12.19
N LEU A 482 10.23 -14.03 -13.00
CA LEU A 482 8.90 -13.47 -13.22
C LEU A 482 7.82 -14.42 -12.72
N ASP A 483 6.92 -13.90 -11.90
CA ASP A 483 5.62 -14.51 -11.72
C ASP A 483 4.65 -13.88 -12.73
N VAL A 484 3.85 -14.70 -13.40
CA VAL A 484 2.78 -14.25 -14.31
C VAL A 484 1.47 -14.91 -13.93
N GLU A 485 0.37 -14.18 -14.02
CA GLU A 485 -0.95 -14.80 -13.84
C GLU A 485 -1.21 -15.82 -14.94
N SER A 486 -1.79 -16.97 -14.57
CA SER A 486 -2.15 -18.05 -15.50
C SER A 486 -3.16 -17.63 -16.58
N THR A 487 -3.84 -16.49 -16.37
CA THR A 487 -4.75 -15.85 -17.34
C THR A 487 -4.03 -15.09 -18.44
N MET A 488 -2.72 -14.85 -18.33
CA MET A 488 -1.91 -14.22 -19.39
C MET A 488 -1.88 -15.12 -20.64
N ALA A 489 -1.98 -14.51 -21.82
CA ALA A 489 -1.98 -15.23 -23.09
C ALA A 489 -0.75 -16.14 -23.21
N ARG A 490 -0.95 -17.43 -23.46
CA ARG A 490 0.11 -18.43 -23.55
C ARG A 490 1.22 -18.03 -24.55
N ALA A 491 0.82 -17.49 -25.71
CA ALA A 491 1.78 -17.04 -26.72
C ALA A 491 2.69 -15.92 -26.19
N THR A 492 2.18 -15.01 -25.36
CA THR A 492 2.98 -13.95 -24.73
C THR A 492 3.96 -14.55 -23.71
N VAL A 493 3.50 -15.49 -22.87
CA VAL A 493 4.35 -16.18 -21.89
C VAL A 493 5.48 -16.94 -22.57
N ASP A 494 5.16 -17.73 -23.61
CA ASP A 494 6.15 -18.52 -24.37
C ASP A 494 7.19 -17.61 -25.08
N ALA A 495 6.75 -16.47 -25.61
CA ALA A 495 7.65 -15.51 -26.25
C ALA A 495 8.55 -14.77 -25.24
N LEU A 496 8.07 -14.50 -24.03
CA LEU A 496 8.89 -13.95 -22.94
C LEU A 496 9.92 -14.97 -22.46
N ALA A 497 9.53 -16.24 -22.31
CA ALA A 497 10.47 -17.33 -21.97
C ALA A 497 11.54 -17.51 -23.05
N ALA A 498 11.18 -17.42 -24.35
CA ALA A 498 12.13 -17.50 -25.46
C ALA A 498 13.15 -16.34 -25.46
N ARG A 499 12.79 -15.17 -24.88
CA ARG A 499 13.74 -14.06 -24.65
C ARG A 499 14.66 -14.29 -23.44
N GLY A 500 14.47 -15.38 -22.68
CA GLY A 500 15.32 -15.76 -21.55
C GLY A 500 14.80 -15.33 -20.18
N HIS A 501 13.55 -14.90 -20.07
CA HIS A 501 12.94 -14.72 -18.76
C HIS A 501 12.65 -16.08 -18.09
N THR A 502 13.01 -16.22 -16.82
CA THR A 502 12.60 -17.34 -15.99
C THR A 502 11.22 -17.07 -15.43
N ILE A 503 10.22 -17.85 -15.84
CA ILE A 503 8.81 -17.56 -15.60
C ILE A 503 8.15 -18.65 -14.73
N HIS A 504 7.38 -18.21 -13.72
CA HIS A 504 6.47 -19.04 -12.93
C HIS A 504 5.04 -18.60 -13.22
N SER A 505 4.18 -19.54 -13.66
CA SER A 505 2.75 -19.28 -13.81
C SER A 505 2.04 -19.50 -12.49
N ILE A 506 1.25 -18.54 -12.05
CA ILE A 506 0.58 -18.53 -10.75
C ILE A 506 -0.93 -18.57 -10.95
N ASP A 507 -1.59 -19.57 -10.37
CA ASP A 507 -3.05 -19.76 -10.45
C ASP A 507 -3.81 -19.01 -9.35
N ASP A 508 -3.16 -18.69 -8.22
CA ASP A 508 -3.74 -17.91 -7.12
C ASP A 508 -3.30 -16.44 -7.19
N PRO A 509 -4.04 -15.56 -7.91
CA PRO A 509 -3.67 -14.15 -8.06
C PRO A 509 -3.85 -13.35 -6.77
N TYR A 510 -4.57 -13.87 -5.77
CA TYR A 510 -4.91 -13.13 -4.55
C TYR A 510 -3.70 -12.84 -3.66
N MET A 511 -2.67 -13.67 -3.71
CA MET A 511 -1.50 -13.55 -2.85
C MET A 511 -0.41 -12.64 -3.43
N ASP A 512 -0.22 -12.60 -4.76
CA ASP A 512 1.01 -12.07 -5.36
C ASP A 512 0.84 -10.85 -6.26
N PHE A 513 -0.29 -10.68 -6.98
CA PHE A 513 -0.44 -9.67 -8.03
C PHE A 513 -1.12 -8.38 -7.58
N GLY A 514 -1.24 -8.18 -6.29
CA GLY A 514 -1.82 -6.98 -5.72
C GLY A 514 -3.31 -6.80 -6.03
N SER A 515 -3.80 -5.58 -5.87
CA SER A 515 -5.18 -5.22 -6.20
C SER A 515 -5.30 -3.72 -6.41
N GLY A 516 -5.89 -3.32 -7.53
CA GLY A 516 -6.09 -1.94 -7.94
C GLY A 516 -7.42 -1.35 -7.45
N GLN A 517 -7.39 -0.06 -7.12
CA GLN A 517 -8.58 0.75 -6.89
C GLN A 517 -8.37 2.08 -7.60
N PHE A 518 -9.23 2.44 -8.54
CA PHE A 518 -9.05 3.60 -9.39
C PHE A 518 -10.28 4.50 -9.38
N VAL A 519 -10.06 5.82 -9.34
CA VAL A 519 -11.09 6.84 -9.52
C VAL A 519 -10.59 7.85 -10.55
N TRP A 520 -11.22 7.86 -11.70
CA TRP A 520 -10.92 8.74 -12.84
C TRP A 520 -11.97 9.82 -12.96
N ARG A 521 -11.57 11.08 -13.08
CA ARG A 521 -12.47 12.22 -13.27
C ARG A 521 -12.95 12.30 -14.71
N LEU A 522 -14.27 12.33 -14.91
CA LEU A 522 -14.88 12.29 -16.25
C LEU A 522 -14.70 13.60 -17.03
N ASP A 523 -14.77 14.74 -16.34
CA ASP A 523 -14.59 16.06 -16.94
C ASP A 523 -13.65 16.89 -16.06
N ARG A 524 -12.60 17.49 -16.66
CA ARG A 524 -11.56 18.21 -15.93
C ARG A 524 -12.01 19.59 -15.47
N ASP A 525 -12.97 20.18 -16.20
CA ASP A 525 -13.47 21.54 -15.94
C ASP A 525 -14.75 21.52 -15.08
N ASP A 526 -15.51 20.43 -15.13
CA ASP A 526 -16.77 20.30 -14.44
C ASP A 526 -16.77 19.09 -13.47
N PRO A 527 -16.56 19.34 -12.16
CA PRO A 527 -16.61 18.26 -11.16
C PRO A 527 -18.00 17.63 -11.02
N GLU A 528 -19.09 18.34 -11.42
CA GLU A 528 -20.44 17.79 -11.34
C GLU A 528 -20.67 16.63 -12.32
N ARG A 529 -19.85 16.52 -13.39
CA ARG A 529 -19.84 15.36 -14.28
C ARG A 529 -19.41 14.07 -13.57
N GLY A 530 -18.73 14.21 -12.42
CA GLY A 530 -18.37 13.11 -11.54
C GLY A 530 -17.20 12.27 -12.05
N TYR A 531 -17.24 11.00 -11.69
CA TYR A 531 -16.12 10.07 -11.80
C TYR A 531 -16.55 8.73 -12.36
N VAL A 532 -15.58 8.00 -12.92
CA VAL A 532 -15.68 6.56 -13.14
C VAL A 532 -14.70 5.86 -12.20
N ALA A 533 -15.17 4.88 -11.44
CA ALA A 533 -14.39 4.11 -10.49
C ALA A 533 -14.30 2.63 -10.85
N ALA A 534 -13.16 2.02 -10.55
CA ALA A 534 -12.92 0.60 -10.73
C ALA A 534 -12.40 -0.04 -9.45
N SER A 535 -12.74 -1.31 -9.22
CA SER A 535 -12.28 -2.11 -8.10
C SER A 535 -11.85 -3.49 -8.58
N ASP A 536 -10.68 -3.93 -8.14
CA ASP A 536 -10.02 -5.16 -8.57
C ASP A 536 -10.68 -6.42 -8.00
N SER A 537 -10.87 -7.43 -8.85
CA SER A 537 -11.45 -8.73 -8.48
C SER A 537 -10.52 -9.60 -7.62
N ARG A 538 -9.22 -9.24 -7.51
CA ARG A 538 -8.24 -9.94 -6.66
C ARG A 538 -8.42 -9.63 -5.16
N ARG A 539 -9.46 -8.90 -4.79
CA ARG A 539 -9.92 -8.65 -3.41
C ARG A 539 -11.44 -8.74 -3.34
N ASP A 540 -11.97 -8.82 -2.13
CA ASP A 540 -13.41 -8.73 -1.86
C ASP A 540 -13.97 -7.31 -2.08
N GLY A 541 -13.23 -6.44 -2.77
CA GLY A 541 -13.41 -5.00 -2.89
C GLY A 541 -14.67 -4.53 -3.59
N LEU A 542 -14.95 -3.25 -3.42
CA LEU A 542 -16.10 -2.56 -4.03
C LEU A 542 -15.72 -1.12 -4.42
N ALA A 543 -16.06 -0.72 -5.66
CA ALA A 543 -16.27 0.67 -6.02
C ALA A 543 -17.77 0.96 -5.87
N ALA A 544 -18.12 2.01 -5.16
CA ALA A 544 -19.52 2.41 -4.95
C ALA A 544 -19.64 3.93 -4.92
N GLY A 545 -20.81 4.46 -5.32
CA GLY A 545 -21.03 5.90 -5.39
C GLY A 545 -22.49 6.26 -5.66
N PHE A 546 -22.77 7.58 -5.65
CA PHE A 546 -24.09 8.16 -5.90
C PHE A 546 -24.00 9.53 -6.59
#